data_031d36803e1d0e2c77a83a6825b2182b
#
_entry.id   031d36803e1d0e2c77a83a6825b2182b
#
_cell.length_a   1.000
_cell.length_b   1.000
_cell.length_c   1.000
_cell.angle_alpha   90.00
_cell.angle_beta   90.00
_cell.angle_gamma   90.00
#
_symmetry.space_group_name_H-M   'P 1'
#
loop_
_entity.id
_entity.type
_entity.pdbx_description
1 polymer ?
#
loop_
_entity_poly.entity_id
_entity_poly.type
_entity_poly.pdbx_seq_one_letter_code
_entity_poly.pdbx_strand_id
1 'polypeptide(L)'
;MTDLHCHILPGIDDGAKDTAVSLELLRREYEDGVRNIAFTSHFNSERTTVEAFTAKRQAAFEQLTAALEGQPMQFDFKLGAEVFFSPGLCELDTRALCMGDTAYLLLEFPTTHKPHFIRQTLYQLQQQGIVPLIAHIERYPYCLLYTSPS
;
A
#
# COMPACT_ATOMS: atom_id res chain seq x y z
N MET A 1 1.42 18.54 1.44
CA MET A 1 2.28 17.37 1.75
C MET A 1 1.49 16.10 1.48
N THR A 2 2.14 15.08 0.98
CA THR A 2 1.52 13.83 0.57
C THR A 2 2.12 12.65 1.32
N ASP A 3 1.29 11.75 1.85
CA ASP A 3 1.72 10.48 2.42
C ASP A 3 1.31 9.36 1.46
N LEU A 4 2.30 8.68 0.90
CA LEU A 4 2.09 7.62 -0.08
C LEU A 4 2.16 6.22 0.53
N HIS A 5 2.37 6.09 1.83
CA HIS A 5 2.52 4.79 2.47
C HIS A 5 2.01 4.85 3.91
N CYS A 6 0.77 4.44 4.12
CA CYS A 6 0.20 4.42 5.48
C CYS A 6 -0.77 3.26 5.69
N HIS A 7 -0.94 2.89 6.94
CA HIS A 7 -1.81 1.80 7.39
C HIS A 7 -2.90 2.36 8.32
N ILE A 8 -3.62 3.37 7.84
CA ILE A 8 -4.61 4.10 8.63
C ILE A 8 -6.02 3.53 8.50
N LEU A 9 -6.32 2.77 7.42
CA LEU A 9 -7.66 2.17 7.28
C LEU A 9 -7.97 1.25 8.48
N PRO A 10 -9.18 1.37 9.06
CA PRO A 10 -9.49 0.67 10.31
C PRO A 10 -9.71 -0.82 10.12
N GLY A 11 -9.06 -1.62 10.99
CA GLY A 11 -9.35 -3.05 11.14
C GLY A 11 -9.01 -3.93 9.94
N ILE A 12 -8.19 -3.45 9.00
CA ILE A 12 -7.87 -4.21 7.79
C ILE A 12 -6.55 -4.97 7.89
N ASP A 13 -5.59 -4.44 8.64
CA ASP A 13 -4.27 -5.04 8.85
C ASP A 13 -3.75 -4.73 10.26
N ASP A 14 -2.44 -4.80 10.47
CA ASP A 14 -1.80 -4.52 11.74
C ASP A 14 -1.63 -3.02 12.06
N GLY A 15 -2.16 -2.15 11.22
CA GLY A 15 -2.16 -0.71 11.45
C GLY A 15 -3.26 -0.30 12.43
N ALA A 16 -4.11 0.66 12.03
CA ALA A 16 -5.20 1.12 12.88
C ALA A 16 -6.20 0.00 13.18
N LYS A 17 -6.45 -0.27 14.46
CA LYS A 17 -7.33 -1.37 14.87
C LYS A 17 -8.82 -1.03 14.71
N ASP A 18 -9.18 0.24 14.80
CA ASP A 18 -10.56 0.70 14.71
C ASP A 18 -10.62 2.15 14.17
N THR A 19 -11.83 2.63 13.97
CA THR A 19 -12.08 3.97 13.42
C THR A 19 -11.55 5.08 14.33
N ALA A 20 -11.62 4.91 15.65
CA ALA A 20 -11.13 5.92 16.60
C ALA A 20 -9.62 6.11 16.45
N VAL A 21 -8.86 5.02 16.34
CA VAL A 21 -7.42 5.09 16.09
C VAL A 21 -7.14 5.72 14.74
N SER A 22 -7.90 5.36 13.70
CA SER A 22 -7.76 5.95 12.36
C SER A 22 -7.94 7.47 12.39
N LEU A 23 -8.95 7.96 13.08
CA LEU A 23 -9.20 9.40 13.20
C LEU A 23 -8.07 10.11 13.93
N GLU A 24 -7.52 9.50 14.96
CA GLU A 24 -6.38 10.09 15.69
C GLU A 24 -5.15 10.18 14.81
N LEU A 25 -4.86 9.13 14.03
CA LEU A 25 -3.74 9.13 13.09
C LEU A 25 -3.93 10.19 12.00
N LEU A 26 -5.14 10.31 11.47
CA LEU A 26 -5.45 11.35 10.47
C LEU A 26 -5.30 12.76 11.05
N ARG A 27 -5.68 12.96 12.31
CA ARG A 27 -5.51 14.25 12.96
C ARG A 27 -4.04 14.63 13.04
N ARG A 28 -3.17 13.70 13.39
CA ARG A 28 -1.71 13.92 13.42
C ARG A 28 -1.17 14.27 12.05
N GLU A 29 -1.59 13.53 11.03
CA GLU A 29 -1.19 13.81 9.65
C GLU A 29 -1.65 15.22 9.23
N TYR A 30 -2.89 15.57 9.57
CA TYR A 30 -3.44 16.88 9.23
C TYR A 30 -2.66 18.02 9.91
N GLU A 31 -2.32 17.85 11.20
CA GLU A 31 -1.54 18.81 11.96
C GLU A 31 -0.12 18.97 11.38
N ASP A 32 0.44 17.90 10.82
CA ASP A 32 1.74 17.90 10.16
C ASP A 32 1.69 18.49 8.74
N GLY A 33 0.53 18.92 8.27
CA GLY A 33 0.37 19.54 6.96
C GLY A 33 0.07 18.58 5.82
N VAL A 34 -0.18 17.30 6.11
CA VAL A 34 -0.54 16.31 5.09
C VAL A 34 -1.98 16.53 4.64
N ARG A 35 -2.22 16.54 3.32
CA ARG A 35 -3.54 16.73 2.72
C ARG A 35 -3.89 15.67 1.70
N ASN A 36 -2.89 14.91 1.24
CA ASN A 36 -3.07 13.83 0.27
C ASN A 36 -2.54 12.55 0.89
N ILE A 37 -3.37 11.51 0.93
CA ILE A 37 -3.03 10.24 1.58
C ILE A 37 -3.38 9.09 0.66
N ALA A 38 -2.43 8.19 0.45
CA ALA A 38 -2.66 6.89 -0.17
C ALA A 38 -2.69 5.82 0.93
N PHE A 39 -3.83 5.16 1.07
CA PHE A 39 -3.96 4.04 2.01
C PHE A 39 -3.36 2.79 1.38
N THR A 40 -2.32 2.26 1.99
CA THR A 40 -1.56 1.13 1.46
C THR A 40 -1.55 -0.02 2.46
N SER A 41 -2.72 -0.55 2.78
CA SER A 41 -2.87 -1.70 3.65
C SER A 41 -2.19 -2.94 3.06
N HIS A 42 -1.73 -3.83 3.92
CA HIS A 42 -1.03 -5.05 3.50
C HIS A 42 -1.92 -5.97 2.66
N PHE A 43 -1.39 -6.43 1.54
CA PHE A 43 -1.98 -7.48 0.71
C PHE A 43 -0.98 -8.61 0.53
N ASN A 44 -1.41 -9.84 0.82
CA ASN A 44 -0.63 -11.05 0.60
C ASN A 44 -1.51 -12.10 -0.08
N SER A 45 -1.16 -12.47 -1.31
CA SER A 45 -1.94 -13.41 -2.11
C SER A 45 -2.02 -14.82 -1.53
N GLU A 46 -1.12 -15.15 -0.60
CA GLU A 46 -1.18 -16.45 0.10
C GLU A 46 -2.28 -16.49 1.16
N ARG A 47 -2.79 -15.32 1.57
CA ARG A 47 -3.77 -15.20 2.65
C ARG A 47 -5.15 -14.77 2.19
N THR A 48 -5.23 -14.09 1.05
CA THR A 48 -6.49 -13.54 0.55
C THR A 48 -6.44 -13.40 -0.97
N THR A 49 -7.59 -13.10 -1.56
CA THR A 49 -7.69 -12.79 -3.00
C THR A 49 -7.77 -11.29 -3.21
N VAL A 50 -7.52 -10.84 -4.44
CA VAL A 50 -7.66 -9.43 -4.80
C VAL A 50 -9.10 -8.97 -4.57
N GLU A 51 -10.10 -9.78 -4.96
CA GLU A 51 -11.51 -9.43 -4.78
C GLU A 51 -11.89 -9.28 -3.31
N ALA A 52 -11.47 -10.22 -2.46
CA ALA A 52 -11.76 -10.16 -1.02
C ALA A 52 -11.06 -8.96 -0.37
N PHE A 53 -9.82 -8.71 -0.74
CA PHE A 53 -9.06 -7.57 -0.22
C PHE A 53 -9.70 -6.25 -0.61
N THR A 54 -10.04 -6.06 -1.89
CA THR A 54 -10.61 -4.79 -2.37
C THR A 54 -11.97 -4.54 -1.76
N ALA A 55 -12.78 -5.57 -1.55
CA ALA A 55 -14.07 -5.44 -0.86
C ALA A 55 -13.89 -5.00 0.59
N LYS A 56 -12.96 -5.63 1.30
CA LYS A 56 -12.67 -5.28 2.71
C LYS A 56 -12.10 -3.86 2.80
N ARG A 57 -11.20 -3.49 1.90
CA ARG A 57 -10.62 -2.15 1.82
C ARG A 57 -11.70 -1.10 1.57
N GLN A 58 -12.62 -1.36 0.64
CA GLN A 58 -13.70 -0.43 0.33
C GLN A 58 -14.62 -0.23 1.52
N ALA A 59 -14.99 -1.30 2.22
CA ALA A 59 -15.82 -1.22 3.41
C ALA A 59 -15.14 -0.41 4.53
N ALA A 60 -13.84 -0.63 4.74
CA ALA A 60 -13.08 0.13 5.74
C ALA A 60 -12.99 1.62 5.36
N PHE A 61 -12.80 1.91 4.07
CA PHE A 61 -12.75 3.29 3.58
C PHE A 61 -14.08 4.00 3.76
N GLU A 62 -15.21 3.35 3.45
CA GLU A 62 -16.54 3.91 3.65
C GLU A 62 -16.81 4.18 5.13
N GLN A 63 -16.40 3.27 6.00
CA GLN A 63 -16.51 3.44 7.44
C GLN A 63 -15.71 4.66 7.92
N LEU A 64 -14.49 4.83 7.43
CA LEU A 64 -13.62 5.94 7.79
C LEU A 64 -14.18 7.27 7.28
N THR A 65 -14.61 7.33 6.02
CA THR A 65 -15.16 8.56 5.44
C THR A 65 -16.44 8.99 6.14
N ALA A 66 -17.30 8.05 6.55
CA ALA A 66 -18.47 8.35 7.34
C ALA A 66 -18.09 8.98 8.70
N ALA A 67 -17.06 8.45 9.35
CA ALA A 67 -16.57 8.99 10.62
C ALA A 67 -15.90 10.35 10.47
N LEU A 68 -15.39 10.68 9.29
CA LEU A 68 -14.81 12.00 9.00
C LEU A 68 -15.85 13.09 8.77
N GLU A 69 -17.09 12.73 8.50
CA GLU A 69 -18.15 13.72 8.35
C GLU A 69 -18.29 14.54 9.63
N GLY A 70 -18.28 15.87 9.49
CA GLY A 70 -18.35 16.78 10.64
C GLY A 70 -17.02 17.05 11.31
N GLN A 71 -15.93 16.39 10.91
CA GLN A 71 -14.60 16.68 11.42
C GLN A 71 -13.96 17.85 10.63
N PRO A 72 -13.16 18.70 11.29
CA PRO A 72 -12.54 19.86 10.63
C PRO A 72 -11.29 19.48 9.82
N MET A 73 -11.30 18.32 9.17
CA MET A 73 -10.19 17.80 8.38
C MET A 73 -10.68 17.45 6.99
N GLN A 74 -9.92 17.86 5.98
CA GLN A 74 -10.22 17.54 4.60
C GLN A 74 -8.95 16.97 3.96
N PHE A 75 -9.09 15.81 3.34
CA PHE A 75 -8.02 15.12 2.65
C PHE A 75 -8.46 14.71 1.26
N ASP A 76 -7.49 14.54 0.38
CA ASP A 76 -7.66 13.83 -0.88
C ASP A 76 -7.10 12.42 -0.69
N PHE A 77 -7.95 11.40 -0.81
CA PHE A 77 -7.60 10.01 -0.56
C PHE A 77 -7.45 9.21 -1.84
N LYS A 78 -6.47 8.29 -1.82
CA LYS A 78 -6.35 7.23 -2.83
C LYS A 78 -6.27 5.89 -2.12
N LEU A 79 -6.91 4.87 -2.70
CA LEU A 79 -6.82 3.50 -2.19
C LEU A 79 -5.76 2.75 -2.97
N GLY A 80 -4.84 2.12 -2.27
CA GLY A 80 -3.80 1.29 -2.83
C GLY A 80 -3.60 0.04 -1.97
N ALA A 81 -2.41 -0.53 -2.03
CA ALA A 81 -2.01 -1.68 -1.22
C ALA A 81 -0.50 -1.71 -1.10
N GLU A 82 -0.01 -2.21 0.03
CA GLU A 82 1.37 -2.64 0.15
C GLU A 82 1.39 -4.14 -0.15
N VAL A 83 1.85 -4.48 -1.35
CA VAL A 83 1.71 -5.82 -1.91
C VAL A 83 2.94 -6.65 -1.59
N PHE A 84 2.74 -7.74 -0.84
CA PHE A 84 3.81 -8.68 -0.54
C PHE A 84 4.19 -9.44 -1.82
N PHE A 85 5.48 -9.44 -2.14
CA PHE A 85 6.01 -10.07 -3.34
C PHE A 85 5.72 -11.57 -3.34
N SER A 86 5.20 -12.08 -4.46
CA SER A 86 4.93 -13.50 -4.66
C SER A 86 5.28 -13.91 -6.08
N PRO A 87 5.59 -15.20 -6.32
CA PRO A 87 5.95 -15.65 -7.67
C PRO A 87 4.84 -15.45 -8.71
N GLY A 88 3.57 -15.51 -8.31
CA GLY A 88 2.43 -15.34 -9.21
C GLY A 88 1.90 -13.91 -9.30
N LEU A 89 2.67 -12.92 -8.86
CA LEU A 89 2.22 -11.54 -8.76
C LEU A 89 1.70 -10.98 -10.09
N CYS A 90 2.38 -11.28 -11.19
CA CYS A 90 2.00 -10.74 -12.50
C CYS A 90 0.71 -11.34 -13.06
N GLU A 91 0.22 -12.44 -12.48
CA GLU A 91 -1.04 -13.08 -12.87
C GLU A 91 -2.25 -12.50 -12.14
N LEU A 92 -2.01 -11.69 -11.11
CA LEU A 92 -3.06 -11.04 -10.34
C LEU A 92 -3.57 -9.79 -11.07
N ASP A 93 -4.75 -9.31 -10.67
CA ASP A 93 -5.24 -8.00 -11.09
C ASP A 93 -4.48 -6.90 -10.32
N THR A 94 -3.25 -6.61 -10.76
CA THR A 94 -2.39 -5.64 -10.10
C THR A 94 -2.91 -4.21 -10.23
N ARG A 95 -3.70 -3.92 -11.24
CA ARG A 95 -4.33 -2.59 -11.40
C ARG A 95 -5.23 -2.25 -10.22
N ALA A 96 -5.96 -3.22 -9.69
CA ALA A 96 -6.82 -3.03 -8.53
C ALA A 96 -6.03 -2.74 -7.26
N LEU A 97 -4.73 -3.04 -7.24
CA LEU A 97 -3.83 -2.84 -6.09
C LEU A 97 -2.97 -1.58 -6.23
N CYS A 98 -2.97 -0.94 -7.40
CA CYS A 98 -2.25 0.31 -7.61
C CYS A 98 -2.88 1.44 -6.81
N MET A 99 -2.11 2.50 -6.58
CA MET A 99 -2.58 3.69 -5.85
C MET A 99 -3.61 4.47 -6.67
N GLY A 100 -4.88 4.36 -6.30
CA GLY A 100 -5.98 5.01 -7.02
C GLY A 100 -6.03 4.54 -8.47
N ASP A 101 -6.10 5.48 -9.39
CA ASP A 101 -6.11 5.24 -10.84
C ASP A 101 -4.72 5.34 -11.48
N THR A 102 -3.67 5.41 -10.67
CA THR A 102 -2.28 5.48 -11.14
C THR A 102 -1.76 4.10 -11.55
N ALA A 103 -0.58 4.08 -12.18
CA ALA A 103 0.13 2.86 -12.49
C ALA A 103 1.11 2.43 -11.38
N TYR A 104 1.14 3.12 -10.25
CA TYR A 104 2.11 2.85 -9.18
C TYR A 104 1.63 1.74 -8.27
N LEU A 105 2.46 0.71 -8.12
CA LEU A 105 2.23 -0.45 -7.26
C LEU A 105 3.32 -0.51 -6.18
N LEU A 106 2.92 -0.41 -4.91
CA LEU A 106 3.86 -0.49 -3.79
C LEU A 106 4.12 -1.95 -3.46
N LEU A 107 5.38 -2.37 -3.47
CA LEU A 107 5.80 -3.75 -3.22
C LEU A 107 6.59 -3.85 -1.93
N GLU A 108 6.32 -4.91 -1.16
CA GLU A 108 7.06 -5.31 0.01
C GLU A 108 7.70 -6.67 -0.24
N PHE A 109 8.97 -6.82 0.14
CA PHE A 109 9.70 -8.08 -0.01
C PHE A 109 9.94 -8.71 1.36
N PRO A 110 10.17 -10.05 1.41
CA PRO A 110 10.60 -10.67 2.66
C PRO A 110 11.98 -10.13 3.08
N THR A 111 12.13 -9.92 4.39
CA THR A 111 13.39 -9.41 4.96
C THR A 111 14.37 -10.52 5.29
N THR A 112 13.91 -11.77 5.36
CA THR A 112 14.69 -12.92 5.80
C THR A 112 15.47 -13.59 4.66
N HIS A 113 15.01 -13.43 3.42
CA HIS A 113 15.63 -14.06 2.26
C HIS A 113 15.30 -13.28 1.00
N LYS A 114 16.20 -13.37 0.01
CA LYS A 114 15.97 -12.77 -1.30
C LYS A 114 15.04 -13.67 -2.12
N PRO A 115 13.87 -13.18 -2.57
CA PRO A 115 13.01 -13.97 -3.43
C PRO A 115 13.69 -14.30 -4.77
N HIS A 116 13.28 -15.41 -5.37
CA HIS A 116 13.72 -15.75 -6.72
C HIS A 116 12.96 -14.90 -7.75
N PHE A 117 13.61 -14.64 -8.87
CA PHE A 117 13.00 -14.01 -10.04
C PHE A 117 12.49 -12.58 -9.82
N ILE A 118 13.09 -11.82 -8.88
CA ILE A 118 12.69 -10.42 -8.64
C ILE A 118 12.78 -9.61 -9.94
N ARG A 119 13.91 -9.65 -10.63
CA ARG A 119 14.13 -8.86 -11.85
C ARG A 119 13.13 -9.21 -12.94
N GLN A 120 12.85 -10.49 -13.13
CA GLN A 120 11.91 -10.95 -14.13
C GLN A 120 10.49 -10.47 -13.81
N THR A 121 10.08 -10.55 -12.54
CA THR A 121 8.78 -10.09 -12.11
C THR A 121 8.62 -8.59 -12.28
N LEU A 122 9.62 -7.80 -11.88
CA LEU A 122 9.60 -6.35 -12.06
C LEU A 122 9.54 -5.98 -13.54
N TYR A 123 10.27 -6.68 -14.37
CA TYR A 123 10.24 -6.46 -15.82
C TYR A 123 8.87 -6.75 -16.41
N GLN A 124 8.24 -7.86 -16.00
CA GLN A 124 6.90 -8.22 -16.46
C GLN A 124 5.86 -7.18 -16.03
N LEU A 125 5.95 -6.68 -14.80
CA LEU A 125 5.07 -5.60 -14.34
C LEU A 125 5.22 -4.36 -15.21
N GLN A 126 6.45 -3.97 -15.50
CA GLN A 126 6.71 -2.81 -16.37
C GLN A 126 6.15 -3.01 -17.78
N GLN A 127 6.22 -4.23 -18.32
CA GLN A 127 5.61 -4.54 -19.62
C GLN A 127 4.09 -4.44 -19.58
N GLN A 128 3.48 -4.66 -18.44
CA GLN A 128 2.04 -4.49 -18.23
C GLN A 128 1.66 -3.03 -17.95
N GLY A 129 2.63 -2.12 -18.00
CA GLY A 129 2.40 -0.71 -17.73
C GLY A 129 2.36 -0.35 -16.25
N ILE A 130 2.80 -1.24 -15.37
CA ILE A 130 2.85 -1.02 -13.92
C ILE A 130 4.23 -0.48 -13.54
N VAL A 131 4.26 0.53 -12.68
CA VAL A 131 5.49 1.11 -12.13
C VAL A 131 5.65 0.63 -10.69
N PRO A 132 6.56 -0.33 -10.42
CA PRO A 132 6.75 -0.82 -9.07
C PRO A 132 7.50 0.20 -8.22
N LEU A 133 7.02 0.41 -6.99
CA LEU A 133 7.70 1.18 -5.96
C LEU A 133 8.05 0.21 -4.83
N ILE A 134 9.27 0.31 -4.31
CA ILE A 134 9.76 -0.63 -3.29
C ILE A 134 9.60 0.01 -1.92
N ALA A 135 8.79 -0.62 -1.06
CA ALA A 135 8.63 -0.19 0.33
C ALA A 135 9.83 -0.62 1.17
N HIS A 136 10.27 0.24 2.09
CA HIS A 136 11.26 -0.10 3.11
C HIS A 136 12.57 -0.66 2.54
N ILE A 137 13.08 -0.07 1.47
CA ILE A 137 14.26 -0.59 0.78
C ILE A 137 15.46 -0.80 1.71
N GLU A 138 15.57 -0.01 2.76
CA GLU A 138 16.62 -0.08 3.76
C GLU A 138 16.55 -1.37 4.61
N ARG A 139 15.42 -2.08 4.59
CA ARG A 139 15.23 -3.33 5.33
C ARG A 139 15.70 -4.57 4.56
N TYR A 140 16.07 -4.40 3.28
CA TYR A 140 16.45 -5.52 2.42
C TYR A 140 17.95 -5.46 2.12
N PRO A 141 18.79 -6.23 2.82
CA PRO A 141 20.24 -6.19 2.57
C PRO A 141 20.61 -6.48 1.11
N TYR A 142 19.86 -7.38 0.48
CA TYR A 142 20.09 -7.73 -0.92
C TYR A 142 19.67 -6.63 -1.89
N CYS A 143 18.69 -5.78 -1.54
CA CYS A 143 18.28 -4.64 -2.37
C CYS A 143 19.33 -3.53 -2.32
N LEU A 144 19.94 -3.30 -1.18
CA LEU A 144 20.99 -2.30 -1.02
C LEU A 144 22.20 -2.58 -1.93
N LEU A 145 22.49 -3.87 -2.19
CA LEU A 145 23.56 -4.25 -3.09
C LEU A 145 23.28 -3.82 -4.54
N TYR A 146 22.02 -3.76 -4.93
CA TYR A 146 21.63 -3.33 -6.29
C TYR A 146 21.53 -1.83 -6.43
N THR A 147 21.37 -1.09 -5.35
CA THR A 147 21.24 0.36 -5.35
C THR A 147 22.53 1.09 -5.07
N SER A 148 23.58 0.36 -4.65
CA SER A 148 24.90 0.95 -4.43
C SER A 148 25.48 1.45 -5.75
N PRO A 149 25.99 2.68 -5.81
CA PRO A 149 26.73 3.13 -6.97
C PRO A 149 27.99 2.29 -7.11
N SER A 150 28.11 1.64 -8.22
CA SER A 150 29.29 0.85 -8.53
C SER A 150 30.41 1.75 -9.02
#